data_cfa623bc2755b85c57c359bc37522d09
#
_entry.id   cfa623bc2755b85c57c359bc37522d09
#
_cell.length_a   1.000
_cell.length_b   1.000
_cell.length_c   1.000
_cell.angle_alpha   90.00
_cell.angle_beta   90.00
_cell.angle_gamma   90.00
#
_symmetry.space_group_name_H-M   'P 1'
#
loop_
_entity.id
_entity.type
_entity.pdbx_description
1 polymer ?
#
loop_
_entity_poly.entity_id
_entity_poly.type
_entity_poly.pdbx_seq_one_letter_code
_entity_poly.pdbx_strand_id
1 'polypeptide(L)'
;MTDPIADYLTRLRNAIKANHRVVEIPTSNLKKEITKVLFDKGYILNYKFQEGDVQGVIKIALKYNPETKESAITKLQRVSTPGLRQYASLDTMPRVMNGLGVAILSTSKGVITDKEARTMNIGGEVLCYVY
;
A
#
# COMPACT_ATOMS: atom_id res chain seq x y z
N MET A 1 7.02 0.90 20.43
CA MET A 1 5.92 1.45 19.64
C MET A 1 5.75 0.61 18.37
N THR A 2 4.53 0.22 18.05
CA THR A 2 4.25 -0.62 16.89
C THR A 2 3.84 0.21 15.68
N ASP A 3 4.24 -0.22 14.50
CA ASP A 3 3.80 0.36 13.23
C ASP A 3 3.19 -0.73 12.37
N PRO A 4 1.86 -0.91 12.44
CA PRO A 4 1.18 -1.96 11.67
C PRO A 4 1.33 -1.81 10.16
N ILE A 5 1.43 -0.57 9.65
CA ILE A 5 1.63 -0.32 8.23
C ILE A 5 3.03 -0.74 7.80
N ALA A 6 4.05 -0.41 8.60
CA ALA A 6 5.41 -0.85 8.32
C ALA A 6 5.51 -2.38 8.31
N ASP A 7 4.83 -3.05 9.25
CA ASP A 7 4.76 -4.50 9.30
C ASP A 7 4.10 -5.07 8.04
N TYR A 8 2.98 -4.46 7.60
CA TYR A 8 2.29 -4.83 6.38
C TYR A 8 3.21 -4.75 5.17
N LEU A 9 3.91 -3.62 5.00
CA LEU A 9 4.84 -3.42 3.89
C LEU A 9 6.01 -4.40 3.95
N THR A 10 6.53 -4.68 5.14
CA THR A 10 7.63 -5.63 5.34
C THR A 10 7.20 -7.05 4.96
N ARG A 11 6.00 -7.47 5.33
CA ARG A 11 5.49 -8.80 4.96
C ARG A 11 5.33 -8.93 3.45
N LEU A 12 4.83 -7.90 2.78
CA LEU A 12 4.75 -7.87 1.31
C LEU A 12 6.14 -7.94 0.69
N ARG A 13 7.06 -7.13 1.19
CA ARG A 13 8.43 -7.05 0.68
C ARG A 13 9.15 -8.39 0.81
N ASN A 14 9.03 -9.03 1.96
CA ASN A 14 9.65 -10.33 2.20
C ASN A 14 9.04 -11.43 1.34
N ALA A 15 7.73 -11.43 1.15
CA ALA A 15 7.05 -12.39 0.29
C ALA A 15 7.48 -12.23 -1.18
N ILE A 16 7.61 -11.01 -1.65
CA ILE A 16 8.08 -10.71 -3.00
C ILE A 16 9.52 -11.20 -3.18
N LYS A 17 10.38 -10.91 -2.21
CA LYS A 17 11.79 -11.33 -2.25
C LYS A 17 11.94 -12.85 -2.28
N ALA A 18 11.02 -13.56 -1.61
CA ALA A 18 11.01 -15.03 -1.58
C ALA A 18 10.22 -15.63 -2.74
N ASN A 19 9.68 -14.81 -3.65
CA ASN A 19 8.87 -15.24 -4.80
C ASN A 19 7.61 -16.03 -4.40
N HIS A 20 7.01 -15.70 -3.27
CA HIS A 20 5.75 -16.30 -2.86
C HIS A 20 4.61 -15.83 -3.77
N ARG A 21 3.66 -16.71 -4.04
CA ARG A 21 2.47 -16.35 -4.84
C ARG A 21 1.42 -15.67 -4.01
N VAL A 22 1.30 -16.05 -2.74
CA VAL A 22 0.29 -15.54 -1.83
C VAL A 22 0.97 -15.20 -0.51
N VAL A 23 0.54 -14.08 0.09
CA VAL A 23 0.96 -13.68 1.42
C VAL A 23 -0.28 -13.47 2.29
N GLU A 24 -0.20 -13.88 3.55
CA GLU A 24 -1.26 -13.68 4.53
C GLU A 24 -0.81 -12.66 5.55
N ILE A 25 -1.66 -11.67 5.82
CA ILE A 25 -1.35 -10.56 6.73
C ILE A 25 -2.52 -10.38 7.69
N PRO A 26 -2.27 -10.22 9.01
CA PRO A 26 -3.34 -9.89 9.95
C PRO A 26 -4.07 -8.62 9.52
N THR A 27 -5.39 -8.64 9.59
CA THR A 27 -6.22 -7.57 9.03
C THR A 27 -6.37 -6.37 9.97
N SER A 28 -6.62 -5.21 9.36
CA SER A 28 -7.19 -4.03 10.00
C SER A 28 -7.90 -3.23 8.91
N ASN A 29 -8.74 -2.28 9.30
CA ASN A 29 -9.46 -1.48 8.32
C ASN A 29 -8.51 -0.72 7.39
N LEU A 30 -7.46 -0.13 7.96
CA LEU A 30 -6.48 0.61 7.18
C LEU A 30 -5.72 -0.28 6.21
N LYS A 31 -5.32 -1.47 6.64
CA LYS A 31 -4.63 -2.44 5.78
C LYS A 31 -5.53 -2.91 4.63
N LYS A 32 -6.82 -3.10 4.88
CA LYS A 32 -7.79 -3.45 3.84
C LYS A 32 -7.87 -2.34 2.80
N GLU A 33 -7.92 -1.09 3.24
CA GLU A 33 -7.98 0.06 2.34
C GLU A 33 -6.72 0.18 1.47
N ILE A 34 -5.55 -0.02 2.06
CA ILE A 34 -4.28 -0.01 1.31
C ILE A 34 -4.28 -1.13 0.27
N THR A 35 -4.74 -2.32 0.65
CA THR A 35 -4.81 -3.47 -0.26
C THR A 35 -5.72 -3.19 -1.46
N LYS A 36 -6.85 -2.55 -1.24
CA LYS A 36 -7.75 -2.15 -2.34
C LYS A 36 -7.08 -1.19 -3.30
N VAL A 37 -6.32 -0.23 -2.79
CA VAL A 37 -5.58 0.72 -3.63
C VAL A 37 -4.52 0.00 -4.47
N LEU A 38 -3.78 -0.93 -3.87
CA LEU A 38 -2.77 -1.71 -4.59
C LEU A 38 -3.42 -2.52 -5.73
N PHE A 39 -4.58 -3.10 -5.48
CA PHE A 39 -5.31 -3.85 -6.50
C PHE A 39 -5.79 -2.92 -7.63
N ASP A 40 -6.41 -1.79 -7.28
CA ASP A 40 -6.94 -0.85 -8.26
C ASP A 40 -5.85 -0.28 -9.17
N LYS A 41 -4.64 -0.11 -8.65
CA LYS A 41 -3.51 0.41 -9.43
C LYS A 41 -2.69 -0.68 -10.11
N GLY A 42 -3.10 -1.94 -10.00
CA GLY A 42 -2.47 -3.03 -10.74
C GLY A 42 -1.19 -3.56 -10.14
N TYR A 43 -0.92 -3.30 -8.87
CA TYR A 43 0.30 -3.77 -8.20
C TYR A 43 0.18 -5.20 -7.68
N ILE A 44 -1.04 -5.66 -7.41
CA ILE A 44 -1.29 -7.03 -6.97
C ILE A 44 -2.32 -7.67 -7.90
N LEU A 45 -2.30 -9.01 -7.95
CA LEU A 45 -3.17 -9.76 -8.84
C LEU A 45 -4.60 -9.84 -8.31
N ASN A 46 -4.74 -10.10 -7.01
CA ASN A 46 -6.04 -10.21 -6.36
C ASN A 46 -5.85 -10.19 -4.84
N TYR A 47 -6.96 -10.10 -4.12
CA TYR A 47 -6.95 -10.15 -2.67
C TYR A 47 -8.25 -10.75 -2.15
N LYS A 48 -8.20 -11.26 -0.91
CA LYS A 48 -9.38 -11.81 -0.23
C LYS A 48 -9.28 -11.47 1.25
N PHE A 49 -10.38 -11.00 1.81
CA PHE A 49 -10.51 -10.77 3.25
C PHE A 49 -11.18 -12.00 3.86
N GLN A 50 -10.49 -12.66 4.78
CA GLN A 50 -10.98 -13.84 5.46
C GLN A 50 -11.15 -13.52 6.94
N GLU A 51 -12.37 -13.64 7.44
CA GLU A 51 -12.65 -13.40 8.84
C GLU A 51 -12.31 -14.65 9.65
N GLY A 52 -11.76 -14.44 10.86
CA GLY A 52 -11.43 -15.49 11.79
C GLY A 52 -12.08 -15.24 13.14
N ASP A 53 -11.96 -16.22 14.04
CA ASP A 53 -12.61 -16.16 15.35
C ASP A 53 -12.05 -15.03 16.23
N VAL A 54 -10.77 -14.71 16.10
CA VAL A 54 -10.10 -13.68 16.90
C VAL A 54 -9.72 -12.47 16.03
N GLN A 55 -9.08 -12.72 14.92
CA GLN A 55 -8.65 -11.67 14.00
C GLN A 55 -8.68 -12.20 12.59
N GLY A 56 -9.21 -11.39 11.67
CA GLY A 56 -9.22 -11.75 10.25
C GLY A 56 -7.85 -11.67 9.60
N VAL A 57 -7.76 -12.20 8.41
CA VAL A 57 -6.53 -12.22 7.61
C VAL A 57 -6.82 -11.65 6.24
N ILE A 58 -5.87 -10.91 5.69
CA ILE A 58 -5.89 -10.49 4.29
C ILE A 58 -4.99 -11.45 3.52
N LYS A 59 -5.55 -12.12 2.51
CA LYS A 59 -4.77 -12.94 1.58
C LYS A 59 -4.54 -12.12 0.32
N ILE A 60 -3.28 -11.93 -0.05
CA ILE A 60 -2.90 -11.12 -1.21
C ILE A 60 -2.21 -12.03 -2.21
N ALA A 61 -2.75 -12.11 -3.43
CA ALA A 61 -2.10 -12.78 -4.54
C ALA A 61 -1.17 -11.80 -5.21
N LEU A 62 0.13 -12.08 -5.16
CA LEU A 62 1.16 -11.21 -5.71
C LEU A 62 1.23 -11.35 -7.22
N LYS A 63 1.62 -10.27 -7.88
CA LYS A 63 1.66 -10.18 -9.34
C LYS A 63 3.10 -10.18 -9.83
N TYR A 64 3.41 -11.12 -10.72
CA TYR A 64 4.74 -11.25 -11.34
C TYR A 64 4.62 -11.28 -12.85
N ASN A 65 5.66 -10.79 -13.52
CA ASN A 65 5.76 -10.93 -14.96
C ASN A 65 6.00 -12.41 -15.30
N PRO A 66 5.16 -13.03 -16.17
CA PRO A 66 5.32 -14.46 -16.49
C PRO A 66 6.66 -14.80 -17.16
N GLU A 67 7.25 -13.88 -17.89
CA GLU A 67 8.50 -14.10 -18.63
C GLU A 67 9.73 -13.82 -17.77
N THR A 68 9.80 -12.63 -17.15
CA THR A 68 10.98 -12.20 -16.39
C THR A 68 10.94 -12.64 -14.93
N LYS A 69 9.77 -13.01 -14.41
CA LYS A 69 9.52 -13.36 -13.01
C LYS A 69 9.68 -12.18 -12.05
N GLU A 70 9.76 -10.96 -12.57
CA GLU A 70 9.84 -9.76 -11.75
C GLU A 70 8.47 -9.38 -11.19
N SER A 71 8.47 -8.90 -9.95
CA SER A 71 7.25 -8.43 -9.29
C SER A 71 6.74 -7.13 -9.93
N ALA A 72 5.42 -6.96 -9.95
CA ALA A 72 4.81 -5.70 -10.34
C ALA A 72 5.17 -4.58 -9.34
N ILE A 73 5.49 -4.93 -8.10
CA ILE A 73 5.97 -3.98 -7.09
C ILE A 73 7.50 -4.03 -7.08
N THR A 74 8.13 -2.90 -7.41
CA THR A 74 9.58 -2.77 -7.35
C THR A 74 10.02 -2.35 -5.97
N LYS A 75 9.32 -1.38 -5.36
CA LYS A 75 9.67 -0.86 -4.05
C LYS A 75 8.44 -0.45 -3.26
N LEU A 76 8.50 -0.70 -1.95
CA LEU A 76 7.53 -0.26 -0.95
C LEU A 76 8.30 0.55 0.09
N GLN A 77 7.93 1.82 0.27
CA GLN A 77 8.62 2.71 1.19
C GLN A 77 7.64 3.34 2.17
N ARG A 78 7.86 3.10 3.46
CA ARG A 78 7.11 3.76 4.53
C ARG A 78 7.53 5.22 4.61
N VAL A 79 6.57 6.12 4.68
CA VAL A 79 6.85 7.57 4.77
C VAL A 79 6.45 8.09 6.15
N SER A 80 5.15 8.13 6.46
CA SER A 80 4.69 8.59 7.76
C SER A 80 4.83 7.46 8.77
N THR A 81 5.40 7.75 9.94
CA THR A 81 5.59 6.77 11.01
C THR A 81 4.93 7.27 12.29
N PRO A 82 4.65 6.38 13.28
CA PRO A 82 4.11 6.83 14.56
C PRO A 82 4.99 7.85 15.27
N GLY A 83 6.32 7.76 15.11
CA GLY A 83 7.26 8.70 15.72
C GLY A 83 7.43 10.01 14.95
N LEU A 84 7.08 10.03 13.66
CA LEU A 84 7.19 11.21 12.81
C LEU A 84 6.13 11.18 11.71
N ARG A 85 5.01 11.80 11.97
CA ARG A 85 3.91 11.86 10.99
C ARG A 85 4.27 12.82 9.86
N GLN A 86 3.98 12.40 8.63
CA GLN A 86 4.25 13.16 7.40
C GLN A 86 2.93 13.47 6.71
N TYR A 87 2.68 14.75 6.48
CA TYR A 87 1.46 15.22 5.81
C TYR A 87 1.83 15.98 4.55
N ALA A 88 0.93 15.96 3.58
CA ALA A 88 1.08 16.73 2.35
C ALA A 88 -0.19 17.54 2.10
N SER A 89 -0.01 18.82 1.77
CA SER A 89 -1.09 19.65 1.25
C SER A 89 -1.15 19.50 -0.26
N LEU A 90 -2.11 20.15 -0.89
CA LEU A 90 -2.21 20.16 -2.35
C LEU A 90 -0.92 20.67 -3.00
N ASP A 91 -0.30 21.71 -2.41
CA ASP A 91 0.92 22.33 -2.94
C ASP A 91 2.17 21.47 -2.76
N THR A 92 2.19 20.62 -1.73
CA THR A 92 3.35 19.79 -1.40
C THR A 92 3.14 18.32 -1.74
N MET A 93 2.09 18.01 -2.51
CA MET A 93 1.77 16.62 -2.87
C MET A 93 2.93 15.96 -3.61
N PRO A 94 3.43 14.80 -3.12
CA PRO A 94 4.56 14.13 -3.73
C PRO A 94 4.20 13.50 -5.07
N ARG A 95 5.21 13.37 -5.92
CA ARG A 95 5.12 12.56 -7.14
C ARG A 95 6.15 11.44 -7.03
N VAL A 96 5.71 10.21 -7.16
CA VAL A 96 6.57 9.04 -7.06
C VAL A 96 7.02 8.64 -8.47
N MET A 97 8.33 8.61 -8.71
CA MET A 97 8.90 8.25 -10.01
C MET A 97 8.28 9.02 -11.17
N ASN A 98 8.15 10.35 -11.04
CA ASN A 98 7.54 11.24 -12.04
C ASN A 98 6.12 10.82 -12.45
N GLY A 99 5.36 10.26 -11.52
CA GLY A 99 4.00 9.81 -11.77
C GLY A 99 3.84 8.36 -12.20
N LEU A 100 4.94 7.62 -12.35
CA LEU A 100 4.91 6.19 -12.67
C LEU A 100 4.52 5.34 -11.47
N GLY A 101 4.87 5.79 -10.26
CA GLY A 101 4.46 5.17 -9.02
C GLY A 101 3.31 5.93 -8.36
N VAL A 102 2.95 5.52 -7.15
CA VAL A 102 1.89 6.17 -6.39
C VAL A 102 2.33 6.43 -4.95
N ALA A 103 1.84 7.54 -4.40
CA ALA A 103 1.84 7.76 -2.96
C ALA A 103 0.45 7.38 -2.45
N ILE A 104 0.39 6.61 -1.37
CA ILE A 104 -0.88 6.24 -0.75
C ILE A 104 -1.09 7.14 0.46
N LEU A 105 -2.21 7.86 0.47
CA LEU A 105 -2.52 8.84 1.50
C LEU A 105 -3.78 8.47 2.27
N SER A 106 -3.77 8.79 3.56
CA SER A 106 -4.98 8.75 4.39
C SER A 106 -5.56 10.15 4.45
N THR A 107 -6.78 10.31 3.97
CA THR A 107 -7.47 11.60 3.86
C THR A 107 -8.85 11.54 4.49
N SER A 108 -9.52 12.69 4.56
CA SER A 108 -10.91 12.76 5.01
C SER A 108 -11.87 11.99 4.09
N LYS A 109 -11.46 11.72 2.85
CA LYS A 109 -12.24 10.95 1.87
C LYS A 109 -11.81 9.48 1.79
N GLY A 110 -11.00 9.01 2.74
CA GLY A 110 -10.50 7.64 2.81
C GLY A 110 -9.06 7.52 2.34
N VAL A 111 -8.64 6.30 2.11
CA VAL A 111 -7.27 6.00 1.63
C VAL A 111 -7.28 6.05 0.11
N ILE A 112 -6.51 6.98 -0.43
CA ILE A 112 -6.47 7.26 -1.88
C ILE A 112 -5.02 7.49 -2.33
N THR A 113 -4.82 7.61 -3.64
CA THR A 113 -3.51 7.92 -4.20
C THR A 113 -3.29 9.43 -4.29
N ASP A 114 -2.03 9.83 -4.51
CA ASP A 114 -1.68 11.23 -4.73
C ASP A 114 -2.43 11.83 -5.93
N LYS A 115 -2.61 11.07 -7.00
CA LYS A 115 -3.33 11.53 -8.19
C LYS A 115 -4.80 11.81 -7.88
N GLU A 116 -5.44 10.92 -7.14
CA GLU A 116 -6.83 11.12 -6.72
C GLU A 116 -6.96 12.30 -5.76
N ALA A 117 -6.00 12.47 -4.84
CA ALA A 117 -5.98 13.59 -3.91
C ALA A 117 -5.87 14.94 -4.66
N ARG A 118 -5.02 15.02 -5.69
CA ARG A 118 -4.91 16.22 -6.53
C ARG A 118 -6.23 16.52 -7.25
N THR A 119 -6.87 15.49 -7.78
CA THR A 119 -8.17 15.64 -8.47
C THR A 119 -9.24 16.15 -7.52
N MET A 120 -9.24 15.68 -6.28
CA MET A 120 -10.21 16.09 -5.25
C MET A 120 -9.82 17.40 -4.54
N ASN A 121 -8.62 17.95 -4.81
CA ASN A 121 -8.09 19.14 -4.16
C ASN A 121 -7.98 19.01 -2.64
N ILE A 122 -7.52 17.83 -2.17
CA ILE A 122 -7.35 17.57 -0.73
C ILE A 122 -5.94 17.07 -0.44
N GLY A 123 -5.49 17.30 0.80
CA GLY A 123 -4.26 16.76 1.30
C GLY A 123 -4.53 15.66 2.33
N GLY A 124 -3.49 15.08 2.88
CA GLY A 124 -3.62 14.06 3.90
C GLY A 124 -2.27 13.55 4.40
N GLU A 125 -2.34 12.50 5.20
CA GLU A 125 -1.14 11.84 5.71
C GLU A 125 -0.57 10.92 4.64
N VAL A 126 0.71 11.10 4.32
CA VAL A 126 1.39 10.27 3.33
C VAL A 126 1.86 8.99 3.99
N LEU A 127 1.15 7.89 3.74
CA LEU A 127 1.43 6.61 4.39
C LEU A 127 2.66 5.93 3.81
N CYS A 128 2.73 5.81 2.51
CA CYS A 128 3.82 5.11 1.84
C CYS A 128 3.90 5.46 0.37
N TYR A 129 5.05 5.11 -0.24
CA TYR A 129 5.24 5.15 -1.69
C TYR A 129 5.30 3.73 -2.24
N VAL A 130 4.73 3.53 -3.42
CA VAL A 130 4.76 2.24 -4.14
C VAL A 130 5.14 2.48 -5.59
N TYR A 131 6.09 1.71 -6.07
CA TYR A 131 6.43 1.72 -7.50
C TYR A 131 7.10 0.41 -7.94
#